data_fc7305f3109ea78b1f1a3e0ed30e31d7
#
_entry.id   fc7305f3109ea78b1f1a3e0ed30e31d7
#
_cell.length_a   1.000
_cell.length_b   1.000
_cell.length_c   1.000
_cell.angle_alpha   90.00
_cell.angle_beta   90.00
_cell.angle_gamma   90.00
#
_symmetry.space_group_name_H-M   'P 1'
#
loop_
_entity.id
_entity.type
_entity.pdbx_description
1 polymer ?
#
loop_
_entity_poly.entity_id
_entity_poly.type
_entity_poly.pdbx_seq_one_letter_code
_entity_poly.pdbx_strand_id
1 'polypeptide(L)'
;CSSDLAGKVVETSYGKSREIIQCSDINSKEVAKVEEKVPVSDAVMKSLEGSGLTSDRIKEIRDLPKPDYSKGEFVNRDVNKPDPKTYLNPDYYQKHLEPFEKTGCYRIQRTDPMLPDDQYGGVLGHNSGLFVTSGEDMMKVLKEADGDVSKLEKIFGMDEGDWGKKPVIIRVDDPQHLRIPDGNEMGAWTKYYIPGGFTSGNQAEAVIDSVPRGEYQVMKFNNPELMNWMKKGIGE
;
A
#
# COMPACT_ATOMS: atom_id res chain seq x y z
N CYS A 1 -39.75 -10.87 29.59
CA CYS A 1 -38.56 -10.21 29.08
C CYS A 1 -37.37 -11.13 29.29
N SER A 2 -37.01 -11.86 28.28
CA SER A 2 -35.88 -12.76 28.26
C SER A 2 -34.72 -12.08 27.52
N SER A 3 -33.62 -11.96 28.24
CA SER A 3 -32.41 -11.28 27.79
C SER A 3 -31.56 -12.26 27.02
N ASP A 4 -31.48 -12.08 25.70
CA ASP A 4 -30.44 -12.72 24.92
C ASP A 4 -29.48 -11.63 24.41
N LEU A 5 -28.33 -11.56 25.07
CA LEU A 5 -27.19 -10.76 24.68
C LEU A 5 -26.46 -11.48 23.52
N ALA A 6 -26.79 -11.10 22.30
CA ALA A 6 -26.00 -11.51 21.13
C ALA A 6 -24.94 -10.42 20.86
N GLY A 7 -23.75 -10.61 21.42
CA GLY A 7 -22.58 -9.80 21.07
C GLY A 7 -22.08 -10.18 19.68
N LYS A 8 -22.20 -9.26 18.72
CA LYS A 8 -21.60 -9.41 17.41
C LYS A 8 -20.10 -9.10 17.51
N VAL A 9 -19.29 -10.15 17.39
CA VAL A 9 -17.83 -10.01 17.27
C VAL A 9 -17.53 -9.64 15.83
N VAL A 10 -17.07 -8.42 15.61
CA VAL A 10 -16.49 -8.04 14.33
C VAL A 10 -14.99 -8.28 14.45
N GLU A 11 -14.51 -9.36 13.86
CA GLU A 11 -13.07 -9.56 13.68
C GLU A 11 -12.60 -8.70 12.51
N THR A 12 -11.94 -7.61 12.84
CA THR A 12 -11.08 -6.93 11.88
C THR A 12 -9.68 -7.53 11.99
N SER A 13 -9.01 -7.73 10.88
CA SER A 13 -7.68 -8.35 10.78
C SER A 13 -6.56 -7.53 11.46
N TYR A 14 -6.88 -6.50 12.19
CA TYR A 14 -5.97 -5.63 12.94
C TYR A 14 -6.61 -5.21 14.27
N GLY A 15 -6.14 -5.80 15.36
CA GLY A 15 -6.34 -5.33 16.73
C GLY A 15 -7.72 -5.62 17.35
N LYS A 16 -7.73 -6.38 18.44
CA LYS A 16 -8.91 -6.61 19.28
C LYS A 16 -9.19 -5.38 20.12
N SER A 17 -10.22 -4.61 19.78
CA SER A 17 -10.87 -3.68 20.72
C SER A 17 -12.22 -4.23 21.11
N ARG A 18 -12.44 -4.50 22.39
CA ARG A 18 -13.76 -4.81 22.95
C ARG A 18 -14.41 -3.51 23.38
N GLU A 19 -15.40 -3.04 22.64
CA GLU A 19 -16.36 -2.07 23.13
C GLU A 19 -17.68 -2.78 23.48
N ILE A 20 -18.13 -2.60 24.71
CA ILE A 20 -19.45 -3.02 25.17
C ILE A 20 -20.41 -1.87 24.85
N ILE A 21 -21.23 -2.06 23.81
CA ILE A 21 -22.29 -1.10 23.48
C ILE A 21 -23.55 -1.44 24.30
N GLN A 22 -23.96 -0.55 25.16
CA GLN A 22 -25.26 -0.62 25.85
C GLN A 22 -26.39 -0.24 24.90
N CYS A 23 -27.46 -1.03 24.90
CA CYS A 23 -28.62 -0.99 24.00
C CYS A 23 -29.61 0.15 24.36
N SER A 24 -29.17 1.39 24.51
CA SER A 24 -30.10 2.51 24.78
C SER A 24 -30.09 3.66 23.77
N ASP A 25 -29.20 3.63 22.76
CA ASP A 25 -29.05 4.74 21.80
C ASP A 25 -29.07 4.32 20.33
N ILE A 26 -30.08 3.52 19.93
CA ILE A 26 -30.36 3.34 18.50
C ILE A 26 -31.33 4.44 18.07
N ASN A 27 -30.85 5.67 18.04
CA ASN A 27 -31.46 6.72 17.24
C ASN A 27 -30.50 7.91 17.06
N SER A 28 -29.41 7.70 16.41
CA SER A 28 -28.62 8.79 15.83
C SER A 28 -27.90 8.26 14.60
N LYS A 29 -28.05 8.98 13.51
CA LYS A 29 -27.33 8.83 12.26
C LYS A 29 -25.88 8.41 12.57
N GLU A 30 -25.46 7.23 12.13
CA GLU A 30 -24.05 6.91 11.98
C GLU A 30 -23.48 7.97 11.03
N VAL A 31 -22.92 9.02 11.60
CA VAL A 31 -22.04 9.91 10.87
C VAL A 31 -20.80 9.05 10.66
N ALA A 32 -20.65 8.53 9.46
CA ALA A 32 -19.42 7.86 9.04
C ALA A 32 -18.27 8.78 9.43
N LYS A 33 -17.42 8.34 10.36
CA LYS A 33 -16.26 9.08 10.81
C LYS A 33 -15.40 9.26 9.56
N VAL A 34 -15.38 10.47 8.99
CA VAL A 34 -14.55 10.78 7.83
C VAL A 34 -13.11 10.60 8.31
N GLU A 35 -12.45 9.57 7.82
CA GLU A 35 -11.06 9.31 8.15
C GLU A 35 -10.22 10.48 7.66
N GLU A 36 -9.51 11.13 8.58
CA GLU A 36 -8.70 12.32 8.26
C GLU A 36 -7.53 11.90 7.35
N LYS A 37 -7.48 12.50 6.18
CA LYS A 37 -6.44 12.20 5.18
C LYS A 37 -5.14 12.87 5.56
N VAL A 38 -4.03 12.13 5.46
CA VAL A 38 -2.68 12.69 5.66
C VAL A 38 -2.45 13.84 4.68
N PRO A 39 -1.96 15.00 5.14
CA PRO A 39 -1.62 16.12 4.26
C PRO A 39 -0.58 15.73 3.20
N VAL A 40 -0.70 16.28 2.00
CA VAL A 40 0.34 16.14 0.98
C VAL A 40 1.46 17.10 1.32
N SER A 41 2.66 16.57 1.57
CA SER A 41 3.82 17.39 1.94
C SER A 41 4.40 18.14 0.74
N ASP A 42 5.16 19.22 1.01
CA ASP A 42 5.88 19.96 -0.02
C ASP A 42 6.87 19.07 -0.80
N ALA A 43 7.46 18.08 -0.12
CA ALA A 43 8.34 17.10 -0.76
C ALA A 43 7.60 16.26 -1.81
N VAL A 44 6.40 15.78 -1.47
CA VAL A 44 5.55 15.05 -2.42
C VAL A 44 5.10 15.96 -3.55
N MET A 45 4.67 17.20 -3.26
CA MET A 45 4.29 18.16 -4.30
C MET A 45 5.43 18.44 -5.29
N LYS A 46 6.65 18.52 -4.78
CA LYS A 46 7.86 18.66 -5.62
C LYS A 46 8.09 17.42 -6.50
N SER A 47 7.90 16.23 -5.96
CA SER A 47 8.03 14.98 -6.74
C SER A 47 6.95 14.82 -7.80
N LEU A 48 5.80 15.49 -7.62
CA LEU A 48 4.70 15.55 -8.60
C LEU A 48 4.88 16.64 -9.66
N GLU A 49 5.98 17.39 -9.65
CA GLU A 49 6.26 18.38 -10.71
C GLU A 49 6.28 17.73 -12.09
N GLY A 50 5.61 18.36 -13.05
CA GLY A 50 5.46 17.83 -14.40
C GLY A 50 4.35 16.77 -14.57
N SER A 51 3.71 16.33 -13.51
CA SER A 51 2.61 15.34 -13.58
C SER A 51 1.31 15.89 -14.18
N GLY A 52 1.12 17.22 -14.16
CA GLY A 52 -0.15 17.88 -14.47
C GLY A 52 -1.11 17.96 -13.26
N LEU A 53 -0.73 17.44 -12.10
CA LEU A 53 -1.54 17.49 -10.88
C LEU A 53 -1.38 18.84 -10.16
N THR A 54 -2.51 19.45 -9.82
CA THR A 54 -2.60 20.58 -8.88
C THR A 54 -3.11 20.08 -7.52
N SER A 55 -2.93 20.87 -6.46
CA SER A 55 -3.46 20.55 -5.13
C SER A 55 -4.97 20.31 -5.15
N ASP A 56 -5.73 21.09 -5.93
CA ASP A 56 -7.18 20.92 -6.06
C ASP A 56 -7.52 19.60 -6.77
N ARG A 57 -6.79 19.26 -7.83
CA ARG A 57 -7.01 17.98 -8.55
C ARG A 57 -6.65 16.78 -7.69
N ILE A 58 -5.56 16.85 -6.93
CA ILE A 58 -5.19 15.83 -5.95
C ILE A 58 -6.32 15.64 -4.94
N LYS A 59 -6.84 16.74 -4.37
CA LYS A 59 -7.95 16.70 -3.42
C LYS A 59 -9.20 16.07 -4.05
N GLU A 60 -9.59 16.49 -5.23
CA GLU A 60 -10.74 15.96 -5.97
C GLU A 60 -10.64 14.44 -6.15
N ILE A 61 -9.49 13.92 -6.65
CA ILE A 61 -9.30 12.48 -6.85
C ILE A 61 -9.31 11.72 -5.51
N ARG A 62 -8.69 12.27 -4.47
CA ARG A 62 -8.70 11.65 -3.13
C ARG A 62 -10.10 11.58 -2.53
N ASP A 63 -10.96 12.53 -2.83
CA ASP A 63 -12.33 12.60 -2.30
C ASP A 63 -13.31 11.65 -3.01
N LEU A 64 -12.94 11.12 -4.19
CA LEU A 64 -13.73 10.10 -4.84
C LEU A 64 -13.80 8.82 -3.98
N PRO A 65 -14.95 8.15 -3.96
CA PRO A 65 -15.10 6.91 -3.19
C PRO A 65 -14.16 5.82 -3.70
N LYS A 66 -13.88 4.86 -2.83
CA LYS A 66 -13.10 3.66 -3.11
C LYS A 66 -14.05 2.47 -3.27
N PRO A 67 -13.71 1.44 -4.08
CA PRO A 67 -14.44 0.18 -4.11
C PRO A 67 -14.59 -0.45 -2.72
N ASP A 68 -15.76 -0.99 -2.42
CA ASP A 68 -16.03 -1.69 -1.16
C ASP A 68 -15.60 -3.16 -1.28
N TYR A 69 -14.46 -3.48 -0.70
CA TYR A 69 -13.93 -4.84 -0.65
C TYR A 69 -14.49 -5.71 0.48
N SER A 70 -15.31 -5.14 1.39
CA SER A 70 -15.88 -5.88 2.52
C SER A 70 -16.90 -6.93 2.10
N LYS A 71 -17.47 -6.79 0.91
CA LYS A 71 -18.48 -7.71 0.36
C LYS A 71 -17.91 -8.98 -0.28
N GLY A 72 -16.59 -9.13 -0.30
CA GLY A 72 -15.94 -10.34 -0.83
C GLY A 72 -16.11 -10.55 -2.35
N GLU A 73 -16.64 -9.59 -3.07
CA GLU A 73 -16.86 -9.68 -4.50
C GLU A 73 -15.59 -9.26 -5.26
N PHE A 74 -14.86 -10.26 -5.72
CA PHE A 74 -13.64 -10.07 -6.50
C PHE A 74 -13.90 -9.71 -7.97
N VAL A 75 -15.16 -9.70 -8.42
CA VAL A 75 -15.48 -9.79 -9.85
C VAL A 75 -16.03 -8.50 -10.46
N ASN A 76 -16.72 -7.65 -9.73
CA ASN A 76 -17.29 -6.38 -10.25
C ASN A 76 -17.12 -5.28 -9.23
N ARG A 77 -15.88 -4.77 -9.09
CA ARG A 77 -15.68 -3.54 -8.35
C ARG A 77 -15.97 -2.37 -9.26
N ASP A 78 -16.86 -1.52 -8.82
CA ASP A 78 -17.01 -0.21 -9.43
C ASP A 78 -15.68 0.55 -9.24
N VAL A 79 -15.04 0.87 -10.35
CA VAL A 79 -13.85 1.73 -10.35
C VAL A 79 -14.33 3.14 -10.11
N ASN A 80 -14.06 3.69 -8.93
CA ASN A 80 -14.57 4.99 -8.54
C ASN A 80 -13.54 6.11 -8.80
N LYS A 81 -12.24 5.77 -8.82
CA LYS A 81 -11.17 6.72 -9.14
C LYS A 81 -10.69 6.50 -10.58
N PRO A 82 -10.35 7.59 -11.31
CA PRO A 82 -9.93 7.49 -12.70
C PRO A 82 -8.56 6.83 -12.87
N ASP A 83 -8.35 6.17 -14.01
CA ASP A 83 -7.04 5.66 -14.41
C ASP A 83 -6.03 6.83 -14.49
N PRO A 84 -4.86 6.72 -13.83
CA PRO A 84 -3.79 7.72 -13.87
C PRO A 84 -3.37 8.15 -15.28
N LYS A 85 -3.46 7.28 -16.28
CA LYS A 85 -3.18 7.60 -17.68
C LYS A 85 -4.12 8.66 -18.26
N THR A 86 -5.30 8.86 -17.65
CA THR A 86 -6.29 9.83 -18.13
C THR A 86 -6.06 11.25 -17.62
N TYR A 87 -5.25 11.42 -16.58
CA TYR A 87 -5.03 12.73 -15.96
C TYR A 87 -3.55 13.09 -15.70
N LEU A 88 -2.64 12.12 -15.77
CA LEU A 88 -1.21 12.41 -15.67
C LEU A 88 -0.61 12.72 -17.04
N ASN A 89 0.39 13.60 -17.05
CA ASN A 89 1.21 13.84 -18.23
C ASN A 89 1.88 12.51 -18.66
N PRO A 90 1.80 12.10 -19.93
CA PRO A 90 2.38 10.86 -20.42
C PRO A 90 3.89 10.71 -20.15
N ASP A 91 4.66 11.78 -20.31
CA ASP A 91 6.11 11.78 -20.06
C ASP A 91 6.41 11.56 -18.58
N TYR A 92 5.62 12.17 -17.69
CA TYR A 92 5.71 11.94 -16.25
C TYR A 92 5.39 10.48 -15.92
N TYR A 93 4.28 9.95 -16.47
CA TYR A 93 3.84 8.58 -16.23
C TYR A 93 4.95 7.58 -16.59
N GLN A 94 5.53 7.71 -17.77
CA GLN A 94 6.61 6.83 -18.24
C GLN A 94 7.87 6.98 -17.38
N LYS A 95 8.29 8.20 -17.10
CA LYS A 95 9.47 8.49 -16.28
C LYS A 95 9.34 7.96 -14.86
N HIS A 96 8.14 7.99 -14.29
CA HIS A 96 7.88 7.45 -12.95
C HIS A 96 8.10 5.93 -12.89
N LEU A 97 7.71 5.20 -13.94
CA LEU A 97 7.82 3.74 -13.98
C LEU A 97 9.22 3.23 -14.41
N GLU A 98 10.02 4.06 -15.08
CA GLU A 98 11.34 3.69 -15.58
C GLU A 98 12.28 3.06 -14.53
N PRO A 99 12.40 3.55 -13.26
CA PRO A 99 13.22 2.91 -12.24
C PRO A 99 12.76 1.49 -11.89
N PHE A 100 11.45 1.23 -11.89
CA PHE A 100 10.87 -0.09 -11.62
C PHE A 100 11.19 -1.08 -12.75
N GLU A 101 11.11 -0.64 -14.00
CA GLU A 101 11.48 -1.44 -15.17
C GLU A 101 12.98 -1.78 -15.19
N LYS A 102 13.83 -0.84 -14.76
CA LYS A 102 15.29 -0.99 -14.78
C LYS A 102 15.84 -1.80 -13.62
N THR A 103 15.29 -1.63 -12.42
CA THR A 103 15.89 -2.16 -11.19
C THR A 103 15.00 -3.18 -10.48
N GLY A 104 13.87 -3.54 -11.09
CA GLY A 104 12.91 -4.52 -10.57
C GLY A 104 11.97 -3.93 -9.52
N CYS A 105 11.00 -4.74 -9.11
CA CYS A 105 9.95 -4.39 -8.18
C CYS A 105 10.17 -5.05 -6.82
N TYR A 106 10.12 -4.25 -5.76
CA TYR A 106 10.35 -4.70 -4.39
C TYR A 106 9.20 -4.29 -3.48
N ARG A 107 8.97 -5.08 -2.44
CA ARG A 107 7.95 -4.83 -1.44
C ARG A 107 8.47 -5.13 -0.04
N ILE A 108 8.07 -4.33 0.94
CA ILE A 108 8.18 -4.66 2.35
C ILE A 108 6.90 -5.36 2.77
N GLN A 109 7.03 -6.51 3.42
CA GLN A 109 5.89 -7.30 3.85
C GLN A 109 6.01 -7.69 5.32
N ARG A 110 4.95 -7.45 6.08
CA ARG A 110 4.78 -7.99 7.44
C ARG A 110 4.68 -9.51 7.38
N THR A 111 5.39 -10.19 8.27
CA THR A 111 5.33 -11.67 8.36
C THR A 111 4.49 -12.19 9.53
N ASP A 112 4.14 -11.32 10.49
CA ASP A 112 3.37 -11.65 11.67
C ASP A 112 1.91 -11.21 11.47
N PRO A 113 0.89 -12.09 11.63
CA PRO A 113 1.01 -13.51 12.02
C PRO A 113 1.19 -14.51 10.87
N MET A 114 1.16 -14.09 9.58
CA MET A 114 1.18 -14.99 8.44
C MET A 114 2.32 -14.68 7.48
N LEU A 115 2.79 -15.70 6.76
CA LEU A 115 3.69 -15.51 5.63
C LEU A 115 2.94 -14.94 4.43
N PRO A 116 3.63 -14.20 3.52
CA PRO A 116 2.99 -13.54 2.38
C PRO A 116 2.16 -14.48 1.49
N ASP A 117 2.65 -15.67 1.26
CA ASP A 117 2.04 -16.67 0.38
C ASP A 117 0.87 -17.45 1.03
N ASP A 118 0.69 -17.34 2.35
CA ASP A 118 -0.44 -17.94 3.04
C ASP A 118 -1.66 -17.01 3.07
N GLN A 119 -1.47 -15.73 2.77
CA GLN A 119 -2.49 -14.70 2.91
C GLN A 119 -3.61 -14.80 1.87
N TYR A 120 -3.27 -15.18 0.62
CA TYR A 120 -4.21 -15.21 -0.50
C TYR A 120 -4.16 -16.52 -1.30
N GLY A 121 -4.15 -17.66 -0.61
CA GLY A 121 -4.23 -18.96 -1.27
C GLY A 121 -2.99 -19.34 -2.09
N GLY A 122 -1.83 -18.82 -1.74
CA GLY A 122 -0.56 -19.12 -2.41
C GLY A 122 -0.12 -18.08 -3.43
N VAL A 123 -0.82 -16.94 -3.49
CA VAL A 123 -0.40 -15.77 -4.27
C VAL A 123 -0.01 -14.62 -3.35
N LEU A 124 0.98 -13.84 -3.78
CA LEU A 124 1.36 -12.59 -3.14
C LEU A 124 0.51 -11.45 -3.68
N GLY A 125 -0.10 -10.66 -2.81
CA GLY A 125 -0.93 -9.53 -3.19
C GLY A 125 -2.39 -9.92 -3.41
N HIS A 126 -3.17 -8.92 -3.78
CA HIS A 126 -4.58 -9.03 -4.08
C HIS A 126 -4.78 -8.93 -5.59
N ASN A 127 -5.86 -9.50 -6.14
CA ASN A 127 -6.18 -9.40 -7.57
C ASN A 127 -6.45 -7.96 -8.07
N SER A 128 -6.60 -6.99 -7.16
CA SER A 128 -6.64 -5.56 -7.50
C SER A 128 -5.27 -4.95 -7.72
N GLY A 129 -4.21 -5.61 -7.26
CA GLY A 129 -2.83 -5.20 -7.40
C GLY A 129 -2.01 -5.38 -6.14
N LEU A 130 -0.70 -5.39 -6.34
CA LEU A 130 0.35 -5.45 -5.33
C LEU A 130 1.18 -4.18 -5.40
N PHE A 131 1.23 -3.41 -4.31
CA PHE A 131 2.06 -2.22 -4.20
C PHE A 131 3.53 -2.59 -4.09
N VAL A 132 4.36 -1.89 -4.86
CA VAL A 132 5.81 -2.10 -4.95
C VAL A 132 6.55 -0.77 -5.01
N THR A 133 7.84 -0.79 -4.68
CA THR A 133 8.80 0.29 -4.93
C THR A 133 9.93 -0.22 -5.83
N SER A 134 10.68 0.70 -6.47
CA SER A 134 11.80 0.32 -7.34
C SER A 134 12.96 -0.26 -6.53
N GLY A 135 13.80 -1.08 -7.17
CA GLY A 135 14.99 -1.63 -6.51
C GLY A 135 15.98 -0.56 -6.09
N GLU A 136 16.14 0.49 -6.89
CA GLU A 136 16.99 1.63 -6.58
C GLU A 136 16.50 2.38 -5.33
N ASP A 137 15.20 2.67 -5.23
CA ASP A 137 14.63 3.37 -4.08
C ASP A 137 14.62 2.47 -2.85
N MET A 138 14.27 1.20 -2.98
CA MET A 138 14.38 0.24 -1.88
C MET A 138 15.82 0.18 -1.32
N MET A 139 16.83 0.18 -2.18
CA MET A 139 18.23 0.19 -1.75
C MET A 139 18.58 1.46 -0.95
N LYS A 140 18.11 2.64 -1.39
CA LYS A 140 18.29 3.92 -0.67
C LYS A 140 17.64 3.86 0.71
N VAL A 141 16.38 3.45 0.75
CA VAL A 141 15.59 3.34 1.99
C VAL A 141 16.20 2.37 2.98
N LEU A 142 16.66 1.19 2.52
CA LEU A 142 17.29 0.19 3.39
C LEU A 142 18.61 0.71 4.00
N LYS A 143 19.41 1.47 3.22
CA LYS A 143 20.63 2.12 3.73
C LYS A 143 20.30 3.18 4.79
N GLU A 144 19.28 4.00 4.56
CA GLU A 144 18.87 5.05 5.49
C GLU A 144 18.26 4.49 6.77
N ALA A 145 17.44 3.43 6.66
CA ALA A 145 16.82 2.77 7.80
C ALA A 145 17.84 2.06 8.70
N ASP A 146 18.97 1.60 8.14
CA ASP A 146 20.07 0.95 8.85
C ASP A 146 19.61 -0.15 9.83
N GLY A 147 18.71 -1.02 9.37
CA GLY A 147 18.17 -2.13 10.17
C GLY A 147 17.06 -1.73 11.17
N ASP A 148 16.66 -0.46 11.23
CA ASP A 148 15.60 0.03 12.10
C ASP A 148 14.23 0.04 11.37
N VAL A 149 13.31 -0.82 11.84
CA VAL A 149 11.97 -0.94 11.24
C VAL A 149 11.14 0.34 11.44
N SER A 150 11.27 1.01 12.58
CA SER A 150 10.51 2.24 12.84
C SER A 150 10.97 3.40 11.94
N LYS A 151 12.26 3.47 11.63
CA LYS A 151 12.75 4.40 10.61
C LYS A 151 12.24 4.05 9.22
N LEU A 152 12.20 2.76 8.89
CA LEU A 152 11.69 2.27 7.62
C LEU A 152 10.22 2.69 7.43
N GLU A 153 9.36 2.46 8.44
CA GLU A 153 7.96 2.89 8.46
C GLU A 153 7.83 4.40 8.26
N LYS A 154 8.62 5.18 8.99
CA LYS A 154 8.62 6.64 8.87
C LYS A 154 9.01 7.14 7.48
N ILE A 155 10.02 6.52 6.84
CA ILE A 155 10.46 6.88 5.48
C ILE A 155 9.34 6.68 4.46
N PHE A 156 8.53 5.64 4.61
CA PHE A 156 7.38 5.38 3.74
C PHE A 156 6.12 6.18 4.16
N GLY A 157 6.12 6.84 5.31
CA GLY A 157 4.95 7.54 5.85
C GLY A 157 3.88 6.59 6.38
N MET A 158 4.29 5.42 6.88
CA MET A 158 3.44 4.42 7.52
C MET A 158 3.27 4.72 9.01
N ASP A 159 2.24 4.16 9.64
CA ASP A 159 2.08 4.23 11.09
C ASP A 159 3.07 3.27 11.77
N GLU A 160 3.49 3.61 13.00
CA GLU A 160 4.40 2.79 13.79
C GLU A 160 3.82 1.40 14.05
N GLY A 161 4.59 0.35 13.73
CA GLY A 161 4.21 -1.04 13.91
C GLY A 161 3.45 -1.68 12.74
N ASP A 162 3.23 -0.96 11.64
CA ASP A 162 2.54 -1.48 10.46
C ASP A 162 3.25 -2.70 9.85
N TRP A 163 4.57 -2.71 9.84
CA TRP A 163 5.34 -3.85 9.35
C TRP A 163 5.77 -4.82 10.44
N GLY A 164 5.41 -4.55 11.71
CA GLY A 164 5.74 -5.41 12.83
C GLY A 164 7.25 -5.43 13.12
N LYS A 165 7.70 -6.44 13.88
CA LYS A 165 9.09 -6.49 14.36
C LYS A 165 10.08 -7.15 13.41
N LYS A 166 9.61 -7.92 12.45
CA LYS A 166 10.45 -8.78 11.58
C LYS A 166 9.93 -8.79 10.15
N PRO A 167 9.87 -7.65 9.46
CA PRO A 167 9.43 -7.64 8.07
C PRO A 167 10.39 -8.40 7.16
N VAL A 168 9.91 -8.75 6.00
CA VAL A 168 10.72 -9.28 4.90
C VAL A 168 10.71 -8.31 3.73
N ILE A 169 11.76 -8.37 2.94
CA ILE A 169 11.83 -7.73 1.62
C ILE A 169 11.53 -8.78 0.59
N ILE A 170 10.59 -8.49 -0.28
CA ILE A 170 10.21 -9.35 -1.40
C ILE A 170 10.69 -8.69 -2.68
N ARG A 171 11.27 -9.49 -3.58
CA ARG A 171 11.63 -9.10 -4.94
C ARG A 171 10.81 -9.88 -5.93
N VAL A 172 10.18 -9.18 -6.86
CA VAL A 172 9.46 -9.75 -7.99
C VAL A 172 10.34 -9.60 -9.23
N ASP A 173 10.75 -10.72 -9.83
CA ASP A 173 11.69 -10.72 -10.94
C ASP A 173 11.01 -10.41 -12.29
N ASP A 174 9.74 -10.77 -12.45
CA ASP A 174 8.95 -10.56 -13.67
C ASP A 174 7.60 -9.90 -13.35
N PRO A 175 7.59 -8.58 -13.03
CA PRO A 175 6.37 -7.87 -12.66
C PRO A 175 5.43 -7.72 -13.86
N GLN A 176 4.18 -8.16 -13.73
CA GLN A 176 3.16 -8.02 -14.75
C GLN A 176 2.32 -6.76 -14.55
N HIS A 177 1.94 -6.09 -15.63
CA HIS A 177 1.07 -4.91 -15.66
C HIS A 177 1.48 -3.79 -14.68
N LEU A 178 2.77 -3.44 -14.73
CA LEU A 178 3.33 -2.32 -13.95
C LEU A 178 2.61 -1.02 -14.29
N ARG A 179 2.10 -0.31 -13.26
CA ARG A 179 1.30 0.90 -13.39
C ARG A 179 1.39 1.80 -12.17
N ILE A 180 1.07 3.07 -12.33
CA ILE A 180 0.88 3.99 -11.21
C ILE A 180 -0.44 3.63 -10.50
N PRO A 181 -0.50 3.60 -9.15
CA PRO A 181 -1.72 3.32 -8.40
C PRO A 181 -2.87 4.27 -8.77
N ASP A 182 -4.06 3.74 -8.97
CA ASP A 182 -5.26 4.54 -9.21
C ASP A 182 -6.05 4.87 -7.93
N GLY A 183 -5.72 4.19 -6.82
CA GLY A 183 -6.39 4.32 -5.53
C GLY A 183 -7.65 3.47 -5.39
N ASN A 184 -7.93 2.61 -6.37
CA ASN A 184 -8.99 1.61 -6.30
C ASN A 184 -8.47 0.27 -5.75
N GLU A 185 -7.18 0.08 -5.60
CA GLU A 185 -6.59 -1.14 -5.07
C GLU A 185 -7.03 -1.37 -3.61
N MET A 186 -7.17 -2.63 -3.22
CA MET A 186 -7.53 -3.00 -1.85
C MET A 186 -6.57 -2.37 -0.82
N GLY A 187 -5.26 -2.36 -1.13
CA GLY A 187 -4.20 -1.77 -0.29
C GLY A 187 -4.10 -0.24 -0.34
N ALA A 188 -4.83 0.45 -1.23
CA ALA A 188 -4.84 1.90 -1.29
C ALA A 188 -5.71 2.47 -0.16
N TRP A 189 -5.14 2.68 1.01
CA TRP A 189 -5.90 3.21 2.14
C TRP A 189 -6.22 4.67 1.94
N THR A 190 -7.50 5.04 2.10
CA THR A 190 -8.01 6.40 1.87
C THR A 190 -7.22 7.47 2.63
N LYS A 191 -6.76 7.16 3.84
CA LYS A 191 -5.94 8.03 4.67
C LYS A 191 -4.63 8.44 3.99
N TYR A 192 -3.94 7.49 3.33
CA TYR A 192 -2.57 7.67 2.82
C TYR A 192 -2.49 7.87 1.31
N TYR A 193 -3.48 7.41 0.54
CA TYR A 193 -3.42 7.47 -0.91
C TYR A 193 -3.20 8.89 -1.43
N ILE A 194 -2.19 9.06 -2.28
CA ILE A 194 -1.89 10.28 -3.02
C ILE A 194 -1.82 9.91 -4.51
N PRO A 195 -2.62 10.55 -5.39
CA PRO A 195 -2.52 10.29 -6.82
C PRO A 195 -1.15 10.75 -7.36
N GLY A 196 -0.62 10.00 -8.34
CA GLY A 196 0.66 10.31 -8.97
C GLY A 196 1.81 9.39 -8.58
N GLY A 197 1.57 8.37 -7.72
CA GLY A 197 2.53 7.28 -7.49
C GLY A 197 3.57 7.55 -6.41
N PHE A 198 3.20 8.30 -5.36
CA PHE A 198 4.05 8.50 -4.19
C PHE A 198 3.33 8.18 -2.89
N THR A 199 4.05 7.58 -1.94
CA THR A 199 3.58 7.44 -0.56
C THR A 199 3.56 8.80 0.15
N SER A 200 2.90 8.88 1.31
CA SER A 200 2.92 10.09 2.15
C SER A 200 4.34 10.45 2.66
N GLY A 201 5.24 9.47 2.73
CA GLY A 201 6.66 9.65 3.03
C GLY A 201 7.52 10.01 1.80
N ASN A 202 6.90 10.33 0.66
CA ASN A 202 7.59 10.71 -0.58
C ASN A 202 8.46 9.59 -1.20
N GLN A 203 8.06 8.32 -1.01
CA GLN A 203 8.69 7.21 -1.72
C GLN A 203 7.89 6.89 -2.99
N ALA A 204 8.58 6.70 -4.12
CA ALA A 204 7.94 6.28 -5.35
C ALA A 204 7.32 4.88 -5.17
N GLU A 205 6.05 4.75 -5.58
CA GLU A 205 5.34 3.49 -5.58
C GLU A 205 4.64 3.22 -6.90
N ALA A 206 4.53 1.95 -7.23
CA ALA A 206 3.78 1.45 -8.36
C ALA A 206 2.92 0.26 -7.93
N VAL A 207 2.10 -0.23 -8.83
CA VAL A 207 1.30 -1.43 -8.65
C VAL A 207 1.59 -2.40 -9.79
N ILE A 208 1.71 -3.67 -9.43
CA ILE A 208 1.79 -4.81 -10.35
C ILE A 208 0.63 -5.77 -10.08
N ASP A 209 0.43 -6.76 -10.92
CA ASP A 209 -0.52 -7.83 -10.62
C ASP A 209 -0.07 -8.67 -9.43
N SER A 210 -1.01 -9.45 -8.86
CA SER A 210 -0.68 -10.45 -7.84
C SER A 210 0.29 -11.49 -8.41
N VAL A 211 1.23 -11.94 -7.57
CA VAL A 211 2.35 -12.78 -7.99
C VAL A 211 2.16 -14.20 -7.47
N PRO A 212 2.15 -15.24 -8.34
CA PRO A 212 2.06 -16.62 -7.93
C PRO A 212 3.21 -17.05 -6.99
N ARG A 213 2.94 -18.08 -6.17
CA ARG A 213 3.95 -18.72 -5.35
C ARG A 213 5.11 -19.22 -6.20
N GLY A 214 6.34 -18.89 -5.80
CA GLY A 214 7.57 -19.30 -6.49
C GLY A 214 8.06 -18.33 -7.56
N GLU A 215 7.28 -17.27 -7.86
CA GLU A 215 7.66 -16.23 -8.83
C GLU A 215 8.20 -14.96 -8.14
N TYR A 216 8.51 -15.05 -6.86
CA TYR A 216 9.13 -13.99 -6.09
C TYR A 216 10.18 -14.55 -5.12
N GLN A 217 11.12 -13.72 -4.71
CA GLN A 217 12.16 -14.03 -3.75
C GLN A 217 11.93 -13.28 -2.46
N VAL A 218 12.29 -13.89 -1.33
CA VAL A 218 12.07 -13.32 0.00
C VAL A 218 13.39 -13.25 0.77
N MET A 219 13.70 -12.10 1.35
CA MET A 219 14.85 -11.89 2.22
C MET A 219 14.39 -11.22 3.51
N LYS A 220 14.84 -11.74 4.67
CA LYS A 220 14.55 -11.10 5.96
C LYS A 220 15.21 -9.73 6.03
N PHE A 221 14.51 -8.73 6.55
CA PHE A 221 15.02 -7.37 6.71
C PHE A 221 16.31 -7.28 7.53
N ASN A 222 16.45 -8.11 8.55
CA ASN A 222 17.64 -8.18 9.41
C ASN A 222 18.69 -9.19 8.95
N ASN A 223 18.61 -9.71 7.73
CA ASN A 223 19.62 -10.63 7.18
C ASN A 223 20.89 -9.83 6.84
N PRO A 224 22.08 -10.24 7.31
CA PRO A 224 23.34 -9.55 7.00
C PRO A 224 23.66 -9.54 5.49
N GLU A 225 23.12 -10.49 4.72
CA GLU A 225 23.30 -10.55 3.27
C GLU A 225 22.28 -9.70 2.48
N LEU A 226 21.35 -9.00 3.16
CA LEU A 226 20.29 -8.23 2.49
C LEU A 226 20.86 -7.27 1.46
N MET A 227 21.86 -6.48 1.81
CA MET A 227 22.42 -5.47 0.91
C MET A 227 23.14 -6.08 -0.29
N ASN A 228 23.80 -7.23 -0.11
CA ASN A 228 24.44 -7.97 -1.23
C ASN A 228 23.37 -8.58 -2.15
N TRP A 229 22.30 -9.11 -1.57
CA TRP A 229 21.17 -9.64 -2.33
C TRP A 229 20.47 -8.55 -3.14
N MET A 230 20.27 -7.36 -2.56
CA MET A 230 19.72 -6.20 -3.24
C MET A 230 20.59 -5.77 -4.44
N LYS A 231 21.91 -5.62 -4.26
CA LYS A 231 22.85 -5.25 -5.34
C LYS A 231 22.75 -6.20 -6.51
N LYS A 232 22.78 -7.51 -6.26
CA LYS A 232 22.60 -8.52 -7.31
C LYS A 232 21.25 -8.38 -8.01
N GLY A 233 20.21 -8.01 -7.27
CA GLY A 233 18.85 -7.86 -7.79
C GLY A 233 18.68 -6.66 -8.73
N ILE A 234 19.43 -5.57 -8.50
CA ILE A 234 19.40 -4.36 -9.34
C ILE A 234 20.51 -4.33 -10.42
N GLY A 235 21.30 -5.41 -10.53
CA GLY A 235 22.34 -5.52 -11.55
C GLY A 235 23.68 -4.86 -11.20
N GLU A 236 23.97 -4.64 -9.90
CA GLU A 236 25.27 -4.15 -9.38
C GLU A 236 26.20 -5.26 -8.89
#